data_156977b771f1cbc1ff5e35209883f4da
#
_entry.id   156977b771f1cbc1ff5e35209883f4da
#
_cell.length_a   1.000
_cell.length_b   1.000
_cell.length_c   1.000
_cell.angle_alpha   90.00
_cell.angle_beta   90.00
_cell.angle_gamma   90.00
#
_symmetry.space_group_name_H-M   'P 1'
#
loop_
_entity.id
_entity.type
_entity.pdbx_description
1 polymer ?
#
loop_
_entity_poly.entity_id
_entity_poly.type
_entity_poly.pdbx_seq_one_letter_code
_entity_poly.pdbx_strand_id
1 'polypeptide(L)'
;MMETILDKIRSILEDKMQKAGLYFYDTYKAYMGILKNDISLSYGYFFDVRTKTRQDYYLLDISLSILQKEIAHISNQVQQKSIEKRDIPDQLKKKLLKNIKKKAPIIGGVYNWRDIDPFFQTAKVQNCYLYDSSEIDLYRDELITLFEKGQIWTQKACDWDFLVHWNVENKNELQALCILKYLHRKEDFDYIKKLSISKYKAMNLPIDELENIEW
;
A
#
# COMPACT_ATOMS: atom_id res chain seq x y z
N MET A 1 29.37 10.64 10.65
CA MET A 1 28.09 10.79 9.91
C MET A 1 27.01 10.32 10.86
N MET A 2 25.98 11.12 11.11
CA MET A 2 24.91 10.74 12.05
C MET A 2 24.06 9.66 11.37
N GLU A 3 23.86 8.52 12.04
CA GLU A 3 23.04 7.39 11.54
C GLU A 3 21.59 7.89 11.39
N THR A 4 20.98 7.64 10.24
CA THR A 4 19.57 8.02 10.01
C THR A 4 18.63 6.99 10.63
N ILE A 5 17.37 7.37 10.85
CA ILE A 5 16.31 6.43 11.29
C ILE A 5 16.23 5.22 10.35
N LEU A 6 16.34 5.45 9.04
CA LEU A 6 16.33 4.37 8.04
C LEU A 6 17.54 3.45 8.15
N ASP A 7 18.74 3.99 8.37
CA ASP A 7 19.93 3.17 8.55
C ASP A 7 19.79 2.28 9.78
N LYS A 8 19.19 2.80 10.84
CA LYS A 8 18.93 2.05 12.06
C LYS A 8 17.90 0.92 11.85
N ILE A 9 16.79 1.22 11.16
CA ILE A 9 15.80 0.19 10.78
C ILE A 9 16.46 -0.90 9.94
N ARG A 10 17.30 -0.52 8.97
CA ARG A 10 18.06 -1.46 8.14
C ARG A 10 18.95 -2.35 8.98
N SER A 11 19.71 -1.79 9.93
CA SER A 11 20.58 -2.58 10.81
C SER A 11 19.82 -3.63 11.63
N ILE A 12 18.54 -3.39 11.94
CA ILE A 12 17.69 -4.34 12.68
C ILE A 12 17.13 -5.43 11.76
N LEU A 13 16.71 -5.08 10.54
CA LEU A 13 15.91 -5.95 9.68
C LEU A 13 16.69 -6.58 8.52
N GLU A 14 17.87 -6.06 8.14
CA GLU A 14 18.62 -6.44 6.92
C GLU A 14 18.75 -7.96 6.76
N ASP A 15 19.26 -8.66 7.75
CA ASP A 15 19.48 -10.12 7.69
C ASP A 15 18.16 -10.90 7.49
N LYS A 16 17.08 -10.47 8.15
CA LYS A 16 15.77 -11.11 8.03
C LYS A 16 15.15 -10.85 6.64
N MET A 17 15.27 -9.62 6.17
CA MET A 17 14.77 -9.21 4.86
C MET A 17 15.50 -9.95 3.73
N GLN A 18 16.82 -10.02 3.77
CA GLN A 18 17.62 -10.74 2.78
C GLN A 18 17.34 -12.25 2.78
N LYS A 19 17.18 -12.88 3.94
CA LYS A 19 16.78 -14.30 4.05
C LYS A 19 15.39 -14.55 3.45
N ALA A 20 14.50 -13.55 3.47
CA ALA A 20 13.20 -13.61 2.83
C ALA A 20 13.24 -13.23 1.32
N GLY A 21 14.42 -12.90 0.77
CA GLY A 21 14.59 -12.51 -0.64
C GLY A 21 14.18 -11.07 -0.92
N LEU A 22 14.19 -10.20 0.10
CA LEU A 22 13.90 -8.78 -0.03
C LEU A 22 15.21 -7.98 -0.01
N TYR A 23 15.31 -7.03 -0.93
CA TYR A 23 16.44 -6.12 -1.05
C TYR A 23 16.00 -4.67 -0.90
N PHE A 24 16.85 -3.83 -0.33
CA PHE A 24 16.52 -2.43 -0.11
C PHE A 24 16.69 -1.59 -1.37
N TYR A 25 15.68 -0.78 -1.69
CA TYR A 25 15.67 0.15 -2.80
C TYR A 25 15.56 1.59 -2.29
N ASP A 26 16.64 2.35 -2.41
CA ASP A 26 16.71 3.74 -1.92
C ASP A 26 15.65 4.66 -2.55
N THR A 27 15.37 4.46 -3.85
CA THR A 27 14.37 5.26 -4.58
C THR A 27 12.99 5.20 -3.97
N TYR A 28 12.61 4.04 -3.42
CA TYR A 28 11.29 3.82 -2.81
C TYR A 28 11.33 3.84 -1.29
N LYS A 29 12.52 3.91 -0.68
CA LYS A 29 12.69 3.72 0.77
C LYS A 29 12.00 2.43 1.26
N ALA A 30 12.26 1.34 0.56
CA ALA A 30 11.54 0.08 0.74
C ALA A 30 12.43 -1.14 0.58
N TYR A 31 12.15 -2.19 1.36
CA TYR A 31 12.60 -3.55 1.05
C TYR A 31 11.60 -4.19 0.10
N MET A 32 12.05 -4.67 -1.04
CA MET A 32 11.19 -5.24 -2.09
C MET A 32 11.70 -6.61 -2.53
N GLY A 33 10.76 -7.50 -2.86
CA GLY A 33 11.03 -8.84 -3.38
C GLY A 33 9.91 -9.35 -4.27
N ILE A 34 10.15 -10.50 -4.89
CA ILE A 34 9.18 -11.20 -5.75
C ILE A 34 8.49 -12.27 -4.90
N LEU A 35 7.19 -12.43 -5.07
CA LEU A 35 6.45 -13.51 -4.42
C LEU A 35 6.87 -14.87 -5.00
N LYS A 36 7.18 -15.83 -4.11
CA LYS A 36 7.71 -17.14 -4.53
C LYS A 36 6.74 -17.95 -5.39
N ASN A 37 5.43 -17.77 -5.17
CA ASN A 37 4.39 -18.54 -5.84
C ASN A 37 3.84 -17.86 -7.09
N ASP A 38 4.12 -16.58 -7.28
CA ASP A 38 3.71 -15.82 -8.47
C ASP A 38 4.74 -14.75 -8.79
N ILE A 39 5.55 -14.99 -9.82
CA ILE A 39 6.62 -14.09 -10.29
C ILE A 39 6.09 -12.77 -10.89
N SER A 40 4.80 -12.70 -11.21
CA SER A 40 4.16 -11.46 -11.68
C SER A 40 3.88 -10.49 -10.54
N LEU A 41 3.87 -10.99 -9.30
CA LEU A 41 3.65 -10.20 -8.10
C LEU A 41 4.97 -9.89 -7.39
N SER A 42 5.12 -8.63 -7.04
CA SER A 42 6.16 -8.19 -6.11
C SER A 42 5.51 -7.69 -4.82
N TYR A 43 6.28 -7.64 -3.75
CA TYR A 43 5.83 -7.05 -2.50
C TYR A 43 6.95 -6.22 -1.87
N GLY A 44 6.59 -5.29 -0.99
CA GLY A 44 7.58 -4.47 -0.34
C GLY A 44 7.10 -3.85 0.96
N TYR A 45 8.05 -3.69 1.88
CA TYR A 45 7.90 -2.92 3.11
C TYR A 45 8.41 -1.51 2.86
N PHE A 46 7.51 -0.54 2.88
CA PHE A 46 7.80 0.86 2.63
C PHE A 46 7.90 1.61 3.97
N PHE A 47 8.94 2.40 4.10
CA PHE A 47 9.22 3.20 5.30
C PHE A 47 9.09 4.69 4.96
N ASP A 48 8.05 5.31 5.45
CA ASP A 48 7.82 6.76 5.31
C ASP A 48 8.27 7.47 6.59
N VAL A 49 9.42 8.14 6.51
CA VAL A 49 9.98 8.93 7.61
C VAL A 49 9.76 10.41 7.29
N ARG A 50 8.84 11.02 8.01
CA ARG A 50 8.46 12.43 7.80
C ARG A 50 8.98 13.29 8.93
N THR A 51 9.72 14.36 8.60
CA THR A 51 10.06 15.44 9.51
C THR A 51 8.87 16.37 9.71
N LYS A 52 8.55 16.68 10.95
CA LYS A 52 7.57 17.72 11.27
C LYS A 52 8.32 19.04 11.53
N THR A 53 8.30 19.94 10.56
CA THR A 53 9.07 21.20 10.49
C THR A 53 8.83 22.20 11.63
N ARG A 54 7.88 21.96 12.53
CA ARG A 54 7.61 22.79 13.72
C ARG A 54 7.81 22.08 15.05
N GLN A 55 8.22 20.81 15.00
CA GLN A 55 8.38 19.96 16.16
C GLN A 55 9.61 19.11 15.90
N ASP A 56 10.54 19.06 16.83
CA ASP A 56 11.83 18.36 16.72
C ASP A 56 11.66 16.82 16.80
N TYR A 57 10.73 16.27 16.02
CA TYR A 57 10.53 14.83 15.94
C TYR A 57 10.27 14.36 14.50
N TYR A 58 10.49 13.07 14.30
CA TYR A 58 10.17 12.32 13.10
C TYR A 58 8.92 11.48 13.33
N LEU A 59 8.08 11.37 12.30
CA LEU A 59 7.00 10.38 12.25
C LEU A 59 7.44 9.24 11.36
N LEU A 60 7.49 8.02 11.91
CA LEU A 60 7.71 6.79 11.16
C LEU A 60 6.37 6.13 10.86
N ASP A 61 6.13 5.86 9.60
CA ASP A 61 5.00 5.07 9.11
C ASP A 61 5.53 3.91 8.26
N ILE A 62 5.00 2.71 8.49
CA ILE A 62 5.45 1.49 7.82
C ILE A 62 4.25 0.85 7.16
N SER A 63 4.36 0.59 5.85
CA SER A 63 3.33 -0.14 5.11
C SER A 63 3.91 -1.35 4.38
N LEU A 64 3.10 -2.38 4.21
CA LEU A 64 3.39 -3.55 3.39
C LEU A 64 2.47 -3.51 2.18
N SER A 65 3.02 -3.61 0.97
CA SER A 65 2.24 -3.48 -0.26
C SER A 65 2.55 -4.61 -1.24
N ILE A 66 1.51 -5.05 -1.94
CA ILE A 66 1.61 -5.92 -3.12
C ILE A 66 1.62 -5.04 -4.36
N LEU A 67 2.51 -5.36 -5.29
CA LEU A 67 2.75 -4.58 -6.49
C LEU A 67 2.57 -5.44 -7.73
N GLN A 68 1.82 -4.90 -8.71
CA GLN A 68 1.68 -5.48 -10.04
C GLN A 68 1.45 -4.37 -11.07
N LYS A 69 2.33 -4.30 -12.07
CA LYS A 69 2.40 -3.15 -12.99
C LYS A 69 1.18 -3.02 -13.90
N GLU A 70 0.68 -4.14 -14.43
CA GLU A 70 -0.43 -4.12 -15.40
C GLU A 70 -1.74 -3.73 -14.71
N ILE A 71 -2.00 -4.27 -13.53
CA ILE A 71 -3.18 -3.92 -12.72
C ILE A 71 -3.12 -2.44 -12.31
N ALA A 72 -1.96 -1.98 -11.85
CA ALA A 72 -1.77 -0.58 -11.50
C ALA A 72 -1.93 0.34 -12.71
N HIS A 73 -1.55 -0.11 -13.93
CA HIS A 73 -1.79 0.63 -15.15
C HIS A 73 -3.28 0.81 -15.44
N ILE A 74 -4.08 -0.25 -15.27
CA ILE A 74 -5.56 -0.18 -15.39
C ILE A 74 -6.12 0.86 -14.42
N SER A 75 -5.73 0.77 -13.13
CA SER A 75 -6.16 1.72 -12.10
C SER A 75 -5.78 3.17 -12.43
N ASN A 76 -4.55 3.39 -12.88
CA ASN A 76 -4.07 4.71 -13.27
C ASN A 76 -4.84 5.30 -14.45
N GLN A 77 -5.21 4.49 -15.46
CA GLN A 77 -6.03 4.93 -16.58
C GLN A 77 -7.42 5.39 -16.11
N VAL A 78 -8.06 4.63 -15.21
CA VAL A 78 -9.36 5.00 -14.64
C VAL A 78 -9.27 6.31 -13.86
N GLN A 79 -8.26 6.46 -13.01
CA GLN A 79 -8.04 7.69 -12.23
C GLN A 79 -7.76 8.88 -13.15
N GLN A 80 -6.99 8.71 -14.22
CA GLN A 80 -6.75 9.76 -15.20
C GLN A 80 -8.05 10.23 -15.86
N LYS A 81 -8.85 9.29 -16.40
CA LYS A 81 -10.17 9.60 -16.97
C LYS A 81 -11.08 10.35 -16.00
N SER A 82 -11.09 9.92 -14.72
CA SER A 82 -11.89 10.57 -13.68
C SER A 82 -11.44 12.00 -13.40
N ILE A 83 -10.11 12.25 -13.32
CA ILE A 83 -9.58 13.60 -13.11
C ILE A 83 -9.87 14.51 -14.31
N GLU A 84 -9.74 14.01 -15.53
CA GLU A 84 -10.02 14.78 -16.76
C GLU A 84 -11.47 15.27 -16.83
N LYS A 85 -12.43 14.46 -16.35
CA LYS A 85 -13.85 14.78 -16.30
C LYS A 85 -14.23 15.74 -15.16
N ARG A 86 -13.39 15.92 -14.13
CA ARG A 86 -13.71 16.80 -13.00
C ARG A 86 -13.69 18.26 -13.41
N ASP A 87 -14.66 19.02 -12.91
CA ASP A 87 -14.68 20.48 -13.04
C ASP A 87 -13.80 21.12 -11.97
N ILE A 88 -12.50 21.15 -12.24
CA ILE A 88 -11.45 21.72 -11.39
C ILE A 88 -10.43 22.48 -12.24
N PRO A 89 -9.70 23.48 -11.68
CA PRO A 89 -8.72 24.26 -12.43
C PRO A 89 -7.65 23.39 -13.11
N ASP A 90 -7.26 23.75 -14.33
CA ASP A 90 -6.28 23.01 -15.15
C ASP A 90 -4.93 22.79 -14.45
N GLN A 91 -4.47 23.76 -13.67
CA GLN A 91 -3.23 23.61 -12.88
C GLN A 91 -3.34 22.47 -11.86
N LEU A 92 -4.50 22.32 -11.21
CA LEU A 92 -4.77 21.25 -10.27
C LEU A 92 -4.87 19.91 -10.99
N LYS A 93 -5.57 19.85 -12.16
CA LYS A 93 -5.60 18.64 -13.01
C LYS A 93 -4.20 18.17 -13.37
N LYS A 94 -3.33 19.08 -13.88
CA LYS A 94 -1.94 18.77 -14.22
C LYS A 94 -1.14 18.22 -13.04
N LYS A 95 -1.32 18.81 -11.86
CA LYS A 95 -0.66 18.33 -10.62
C LYS A 95 -1.12 16.92 -10.22
N LEU A 96 -2.41 16.66 -10.25
CA LEU A 96 -2.99 15.35 -9.93
C LEU A 96 -2.53 14.26 -10.91
N LEU A 97 -2.56 14.54 -12.22
CA LEU A 97 -2.09 13.63 -13.27
C LEU A 97 -0.58 13.31 -13.13
N LYS A 98 0.23 14.32 -12.78
CA LYS A 98 1.67 14.11 -12.50
C LYS A 98 1.88 13.19 -11.29
N ASN A 99 1.04 13.30 -10.27
CA ASN A 99 1.13 12.46 -9.07
C ASN A 99 0.78 11.00 -9.37
N ILE A 100 -0.24 10.73 -10.19
CA ILE A 100 -0.58 9.35 -10.61
C ILE A 100 0.62 8.67 -11.28
N LYS A 101 1.30 9.35 -12.20
CA LYS A 101 2.46 8.80 -12.92
C LYS A 101 3.65 8.43 -12.02
N LYS A 102 3.72 9.00 -10.82
CA LYS A 102 4.81 8.78 -9.86
C LYS A 102 4.51 7.71 -8.81
N LYS A 103 3.27 7.23 -8.73
CA LYS A 103 2.90 6.22 -7.73
C LYS A 103 3.56 4.89 -8.03
N ALA A 104 3.96 4.21 -6.95
CA ALA A 104 4.35 2.80 -7.05
C ALA A 104 3.16 1.96 -7.56
N PRO A 105 3.40 0.85 -8.26
CA PRO A 105 2.34 0.01 -8.86
C PRO A 105 1.64 -0.86 -7.80
N ILE A 106 1.13 -0.25 -6.74
CA ILE A 106 0.49 -0.91 -5.60
C ILE A 106 -0.92 -1.34 -5.98
N ILE A 107 -1.25 -2.60 -5.69
CA ILE A 107 -2.56 -3.20 -5.95
C ILE A 107 -3.30 -3.67 -4.69
N GLY A 108 -2.67 -3.55 -3.55
CA GLY A 108 -3.22 -3.86 -2.23
C GLY A 108 -2.13 -3.76 -1.18
N GLY A 109 -2.51 -3.72 0.10
CA GLY A 109 -1.51 -3.66 1.15
C GLY A 109 -2.09 -3.47 2.54
N VAL A 110 -1.20 -3.54 3.50
CA VAL A 110 -1.45 -3.26 4.92
C VAL A 110 -0.92 -1.87 5.22
N TYR A 111 -1.82 -0.97 5.53
CA TYR A 111 -1.50 0.41 5.94
C TYR A 111 -1.79 0.64 7.42
N ASN A 112 -2.66 -0.20 7.99
CA ASN A 112 -2.95 -0.23 9.42
C ASN A 112 -2.71 -1.67 9.92
N TRP A 113 -1.62 -1.88 10.64
CA TRP A 113 -1.21 -3.21 11.12
C TRP A 113 -2.18 -3.81 12.14
N ARG A 114 -3.00 -2.99 12.78
CA ARG A 114 -4.06 -3.46 13.69
C ARG A 114 -5.10 -4.32 13.00
N ASP A 115 -5.25 -4.15 11.67
CA ASP A 115 -6.24 -4.89 10.88
C ASP A 115 -5.81 -6.34 10.61
N ILE A 116 -4.52 -6.67 10.78
CA ILE A 116 -3.99 -8.00 10.51
C ILE A 116 -3.66 -8.82 11.75
N ASP A 117 -3.35 -8.18 12.87
CA ASP A 117 -3.01 -8.90 14.11
C ASP A 117 -3.31 -8.04 15.35
N PRO A 118 -3.99 -8.62 16.39
CA PRO A 118 -4.29 -7.93 17.64
C PRO A 118 -3.06 -7.37 18.38
N PHE A 119 -1.87 -7.95 18.19
CA PHE A 119 -0.63 -7.46 18.76
C PHE A 119 -0.43 -5.97 18.47
N PHE A 120 -0.77 -5.51 17.25
CA PHE A 120 -0.58 -4.12 16.84
C PHE A 120 -1.59 -3.13 17.42
N GLN A 121 -2.57 -3.59 18.19
CA GLN A 121 -3.46 -2.67 18.92
C GLN A 121 -2.72 -1.91 20.03
N THR A 122 -1.69 -2.52 20.60
CA THR A 122 -0.87 -1.93 21.66
C THR A 122 0.54 -1.55 21.20
N ALA A 123 0.98 -2.06 20.06
CA ALA A 123 2.30 -1.76 19.50
C ALA A 123 2.44 -0.29 19.11
N LYS A 124 3.60 0.28 19.37
CA LYS A 124 3.91 1.70 19.16
C LYS A 124 4.68 1.97 17.88
N VAL A 125 5.22 0.93 17.24
CA VAL A 125 6.08 1.06 16.04
C VAL A 125 5.35 1.67 14.85
N GLN A 126 4.04 1.51 14.77
CA GLN A 126 3.24 2.13 13.73
C GLN A 126 2.85 3.56 14.11
N ASN A 127 3.12 4.53 13.22
CA ASN A 127 2.89 5.96 13.48
C ASN A 127 3.63 6.44 14.73
N CYS A 128 4.83 5.93 14.99
CA CYS A 128 5.61 6.34 16.15
C CYS A 128 6.29 7.68 15.93
N TYR A 129 6.41 8.43 17.02
CA TYR A 129 7.14 9.69 17.07
C TYR A 129 8.53 9.42 17.63
N LEU A 130 9.57 9.88 16.93
CA LEU A 130 10.97 9.65 17.27
C LEU A 130 11.68 10.99 17.33
N TYR A 131 12.49 11.22 18.34
CA TYR A 131 13.34 12.42 18.44
C TYR A 131 14.70 12.18 17.78
N ASP A 132 15.21 10.97 17.84
CA ASP A 132 16.44 10.59 17.15
C ASP A 132 16.43 9.10 16.72
N SER A 133 17.50 8.68 16.03
CA SER A 133 17.60 7.32 15.49
C SER A 133 17.82 6.25 16.56
N SER A 134 18.35 6.60 17.74
CA SER A 134 18.60 5.62 18.81
C SER A 134 17.31 5.09 19.42
N GLU A 135 16.22 5.86 19.36
CA GLU A 135 14.92 5.44 19.86
C GLU A 135 14.31 4.27 19.07
N ILE A 136 14.79 4.00 17.85
CA ILE A 136 14.39 2.82 17.08
C ILE A 136 14.74 1.52 17.79
N ASP A 137 15.79 1.48 18.59
CA ASP A 137 16.14 0.26 19.35
C ASP A 137 15.05 -0.12 20.36
N LEU A 138 14.26 0.84 20.85
CA LEU A 138 13.13 0.58 21.75
C LEU A 138 12.01 -0.21 21.04
N TYR A 139 11.94 -0.14 19.71
CA TYR A 139 10.92 -0.80 18.90
C TYR A 139 11.45 -2.03 18.15
N ARG A 140 12.66 -2.49 18.47
CA ARG A 140 13.34 -3.62 17.78
C ARG A 140 12.43 -4.85 17.66
N ASP A 141 11.86 -5.30 18.77
CA ASP A 141 11.04 -6.51 18.81
C ASP A 141 9.69 -6.30 18.06
N GLU A 142 9.13 -5.10 18.16
CA GLU A 142 7.92 -4.75 17.41
C GLU A 142 8.18 -4.70 15.90
N LEU A 143 9.34 -4.17 15.45
CA LEU A 143 9.75 -4.17 14.04
C LEU A 143 9.94 -5.60 13.51
N ILE A 144 10.58 -6.47 14.31
CA ILE A 144 10.75 -7.88 13.95
C ILE A 144 9.39 -8.58 13.84
N THR A 145 8.51 -8.37 14.82
CA THR A 145 7.16 -8.94 14.82
C THR A 145 6.35 -8.43 13.62
N LEU A 146 6.43 -7.14 13.31
CA LEU A 146 5.78 -6.54 12.14
C LEU A 146 6.23 -7.23 10.85
N PHE A 147 7.53 -7.46 10.69
CA PHE A 147 8.07 -8.18 9.55
C PHE A 147 7.50 -9.61 9.48
N GLU A 148 7.54 -10.37 10.57
CA GLU A 148 7.08 -11.77 10.61
C GLU A 148 5.57 -11.90 10.32
N LYS A 149 4.75 -11.06 10.93
CA LYS A 149 3.30 -11.00 10.66
C LYS A 149 3.00 -10.56 9.22
N GLY A 150 3.78 -9.62 8.71
CA GLY A 150 3.69 -9.19 7.31
C GLY A 150 4.02 -10.33 6.34
N GLN A 151 5.00 -11.18 6.62
CA GLN A 151 5.29 -12.36 5.80
C GLN A 151 4.10 -13.34 5.76
N ILE A 152 3.43 -13.57 6.89
CA ILE A 152 2.22 -14.40 6.94
C ILE A 152 1.10 -13.81 6.10
N TRP A 153 0.87 -12.49 6.20
CA TRP A 153 -0.13 -11.80 5.37
C TRP A 153 0.22 -11.87 3.89
N THR A 154 1.50 -11.66 3.53
CA THR A 154 1.98 -11.75 2.15
C THR A 154 1.73 -13.12 1.53
N GLN A 155 1.90 -14.20 2.29
CA GLN A 155 1.58 -15.55 1.84
C GLN A 155 0.09 -15.71 1.49
N LYS A 156 -0.81 -15.11 2.28
CA LYS A 156 -2.25 -15.09 1.95
C LYS A 156 -2.53 -14.22 0.72
N ALA A 157 -1.84 -13.09 0.59
CA ALA A 157 -2.02 -12.17 -0.53
C ALA A 157 -1.49 -12.71 -1.89
N CYS A 158 -0.84 -13.89 -1.91
CA CYS A 158 -0.59 -14.65 -3.13
C CYS A 158 -1.86 -15.25 -3.73
N ASP A 159 -2.93 -15.37 -2.97
CA ASP A 159 -4.25 -15.80 -3.44
C ASP A 159 -5.01 -14.58 -3.97
N TRP A 160 -5.39 -14.63 -5.24
CA TRP A 160 -6.11 -13.55 -5.89
C TRP A 160 -7.50 -13.30 -5.29
N ASP A 161 -8.20 -14.35 -4.84
CA ASP A 161 -9.50 -14.21 -4.19
C ASP A 161 -9.37 -13.52 -2.84
N PHE A 162 -8.35 -13.89 -2.06
CA PHE A 162 -8.02 -13.18 -0.83
C PHE A 162 -7.72 -11.71 -1.11
N LEU A 163 -6.92 -11.40 -2.13
CA LEU A 163 -6.52 -10.03 -2.44
C LEU A 163 -7.69 -9.17 -2.93
N VAL A 164 -8.59 -9.73 -3.73
CA VAL A 164 -9.84 -9.06 -4.13
C VAL A 164 -10.70 -8.76 -2.90
N HIS A 165 -10.93 -9.76 -2.05
CA HIS A 165 -11.74 -9.61 -0.84
C HIS A 165 -11.15 -8.58 0.13
N TRP A 166 -9.84 -8.66 0.38
CA TRP A 166 -9.09 -7.69 1.18
C TRP A 166 -9.28 -6.26 0.69
N ASN A 167 -9.19 -6.01 -0.61
CA ASN A 167 -9.38 -4.68 -1.17
C ASN A 167 -10.83 -4.17 -0.96
N VAL A 168 -11.84 -5.04 -1.12
CA VAL A 168 -13.24 -4.65 -0.88
C VAL A 168 -13.48 -4.32 0.59
N GLU A 169 -12.97 -5.12 1.52
CA GLU A 169 -13.11 -4.90 2.97
C GLU A 169 -12.42 -3.60 3.41
N ASN A 170 -11.26 -3.29 2.82
CA ASN A 170 -10.49 -2.09 3.11
C ASN A 170 -10.90 -0.86 2.28
N LYS A 171 -12.10 -0.87 1.68
CA LYS A 171 -12.68 0.25 0.93
C LYS A 171 -11.83 0.69 -0.27
N ASN A 172 -11.20 -0.28 -0.92
CA ASN A 172 -10.37 -0.08 -2.11
C ASN A 172 -10.96 -0.82 -3.31
N GLU A 173 -12.27 -0.66 -3.51
CA GLU A 173 -13.06 -1.39 -4.49
C GLU A 173 -12.56 -1.17 -5.94
N LEU A 174 -11.99 0.00 -6.25
CA LEU A 174 -11.37 0.22 -7.55
C LEU A 174 -10.24 -0.77 -7.82
N GLN A 175 -9.39 -1.05 -6.83
CA GLN A 175 -8.32 -2.03 -7.00
C GLN A 175 -8.86 -3.46 -7.14
N ALA A 176 -9.88 -3.82 -6.37
CA ALA A 176 -10.56 -5.12 -6.53
C ALA A 176 -11.09 -5.30 -7.97
N LEU A 177 -11.74 -4.27 -8.52
CA LEU A 177 -12.24 -4.28 -9.90
C LEU A 177 -11.10 -4.35 -10.94
N CYS A 178 -9.99 -3.66 -10.71
CA CYS A 178 -8.82 -3.75 -11.59
C CYS A 178 -8.20 -5.15 -11.59
N ILE A 179 -8.13 -5.81 -10.43
CA ILE A 179 -7.67 -7.20 -10.29
C ILE A 179 -8.60 -8.13 -11.07
N LEU A 180 -9.91 -8.04 -10.87
CA LEU A 180 -10.90 -8.88 -11.55
C LEU A 180 -10.87 -8.71 -13.07
N LYS A 181 -10.69 -7.47 -13.54
CA LYS A 181 -10.50 -7.18 -14.96
C LYS A 181 -9.24 -7.84 -15.51
N TYR A 182 -8.12 -7.75 -14.80
CA TYR A 182 -6.86 -8.40 -15.16
C TYR A 182 -6.99 -9.93 -15.23
N LEU A 183 -7.75 -10.52 -14.31
CA LEU A 183 -8.01 -11.96 -14.25
C LEU A 183 -9.11 -12.44 -15.21
N HIS A 184 -9.68 -11.55 -16.02
CA HIS A 184 -10.80 -11.84 -16.92
C HIS A 184 -12.06 -12.45 -16.23
N ARG A 185 -12.34 -12.02 -14.99
CA ARG A 185 -13.46 -12.50 -14.17
C ARG A 185 -14.65 -11.54 -14.25
N LYS A 186 -15.33 -11.54 -15.40
CA LYS A 186 -16.37 -10.57 -15.72
C LYS A 186 -17.58 -10.60 -14.77
N GLU A 187 -18.06 -11.78 -14.40
CA GLU A 187 -19.24 -11.92 -13.54
C GLU A 187 -18.99 -11.32 -12.15
N ASP A 188 -17.84 -11.63 -11.56
CA ASP A 188 -17.43 -11.09 -10.27
C ASP A 188 -17.20 -9.56 -10.36
N PHE A 189 -16.62 -9.09 -11.46
CA PHE A 189 -16.44 -7.66 -11.72
C PHE A 189 -17.78 -6.94 -11.76
N ASP A 190 -18.74 -7.42 -12.53
CA ASP A 190 -20.06 -6.78 -12.66
C ASP A 190 -20.82 -6.80 -11.31
N TYR A 191 -20.71 -7.91 -10.56
CA TYR A 191 -21.31 -8.03 -9.23
C TYR A 191 -20.72 -7.02 -8.24
N ILE A 192 -19.39 -7.02 -8.07
CA ILE A 192 -18.70 -6.12 -7.13
C ILE A 192 -18.93 -4.67 -7.54
N LYS A 193 -18.83 -4.32 -8.83
CA LYS A 193 -19.07 -2.98 -9.31
C LYS A 193 -20.48 -2.45 -8.94
N LYS A 194 -21.51 -3.25 -9.20
CA LYS A 194 -22.90 -2.91 -8.86
C LYS A 194 -23.09 -2.71 -7.37
N LEU A 195 -22.55 -3.62 -6.55
CA LEU A 195 -22.63 -3.56 -5.07
C LEU A 195 -21.93 -2.31 -4.55
N SER A 196 -20.73 -2.02 -5.02
CA SER A 196 -19.92 -0.87 -4.60
C SER A 196 -20.58 0.45 -4.96
N ILE A 197 -21.08 0.60 -6.18
CA ILE A 197 -21.80 1.81 -6.61
C ILE A 197 -23.03 2.03 -5.72
N SER A 198 -23.82 1.00 -5.46
CA SER A 198 -25.02 1.09 -4.60
C SER A 198 -24.66 1.53 -3.17
N LYS A 199 -23.60 0.93 -2.59
CA LYS A 199 -23.08 1.27 -1.26
C LYS A 199 -22.60 2.73 -1.20
N TYR A 200 -21.80 3.16 -2.17
CA TYR A 200 -21.25 4.51 -2.22
C TYR A 200 -22.32 5.58 -2.41
N LYS A 201 -23.32 5.32 -3.26
CA LYS A 201 -24.51 6.20 -3.43
C LYS A 201 -25.27 6.35 -2.10
N ALA A 202 -25.52 5.25 -1.39
CA ALA A 202 -26.20 5.29 -0.11
C ALA A 202 -25.43 6.07 0.97
N MET A 203 -24.10 6.14 0.85
CA MET A 203 -23.22 6.86 1.77
C MET A 203 -22.87 8.29 1.30
N ASN A 204 -23.43 8.76 0.16
CA ASN A 204 -23.09 10.03 -0.50
C ASN A 204 -21.57 10.17 -0.80
N LEU A 205 -20.90 9.07 -1.13
CA LEU A 205 -19.49 9.05 -1.52
C LEU A 205 -19.33 9.19 -3.04
N PRO A 206 -18.16 9.74 -3.50
CA PRO A 206 -17.86 9.82 -4.93
C PRO A 206 -17.82 8.45 -5.59
N ILE A 207 -18.43 8.33 -6.77
CA ILE A 207 -18.50 7.08 -7.56
C ILE A 207 -17.79 7.16 -8.90
N ASP A 208 -17.20 8.31 -9.23
CA ASP A 208 -16.63 8.60 -10.56
C ASP A 208 -15.66 7.53 -11.04
N GLU A 209 -14.78 7.06 -10.16
CA GLU A 209 -13.78 6.03 -10.50
C GLU A 209 -14.45 4.68 -10.73
N LEU A 210 -15.48 4.34 -9.94
CA LEU A 210 -16.23 3.09 -10.11
C LEU A 210 -17.11 3.09 -11.37
N GLU A 211 -17.64 4.24 -11.75
CA GLU A 211 -18.41 4.36 -13.00
C GLU A 211 -17.50 4.33 -14.23
N ASN A 212 -16.32 4.95 -14.15
CA ASN A 212 -15.36 5.07 -15.26
C ASN A 212 -14.54 3.79 -15.53
N ILE A 213 -14.54 2.80 -14.63
CA ILE A 213 -13.92 1.51 -14.93
C ILE A 213 -14.87 0.68 -15.79
N GLU A 214 -14.44 0.41 -17.00
CA GLU A 214 -15.15 -0.44 -17.96
C GLU A 214 -14.46 -1.82 -18.00
N TRP A 215 -15.24 -2.83 -18.39
CA TRP A 215 -14.72 -4.19 -18.61
C TRP A 215 -13.74 -4.24 -19.76
#